data_dc52130d508f3f28c7ce219e2f73ce97
#
_entry.id   dc52130d508f3f28c7ce219e2f73ce97
#
_cell.length_a   1.000
_cell.length_b   1.000
_cell.length_c   1.000
_cell.angle_alpha   90.00
_cell.angle_beta   90.00
_cell.angle_gamma   90.00
#
_symmetry.space_group_name_H-M   'P 1'
#
loop_
_entity.id
_entity.type
_entity.pdbx_description
1 polymer ?
#
loop_
_entity_poly.entity_id
_entity_poly.type
_entity_poly.pdbx_seq_one_letter_code
_entity_poly.pdbx_strand_id
1 'polypeptide(L)'
;FFPTSVGKKRAKHAQSILESKTHYKTLEGSLGDLSISVGTSGKRELGEKTAHRHFLLPNELPKRFSVDRGRIGVVFGPEGKGLLNEELRLCDLLVTIPTWEGYPIMNLSHAVSIICYEWYIQLESSSHLTGDRKLDPNLKARFRQEVARLVSNIPLQEHKKKSIEDTMNRIVLRGLPK
;
A
#
# COMPACT_ATOMS: atom_id res chain seq x y z
N PHE A 1 -17.58 1.10 10.62
CA PHE A 1 -17.54 2.41 11.33
C PHE A 1 -18.53 3.37 10.68
N PHE A 2 -19.53 3.81 11.41
CA PHE A 2 -20.45 4.85 10.95
C PHE A 2 -20.00 6.20 11.53
N PRO A 3 -19.88 7.26 10.72
CA PRO A 3 -19.48 8.56 11.23
C PRO A 3 -20.57 9.08 12.19
N THR A 4 -20.15 9.39 13.41
CA THR A 4 -21.02 10.04 14.40
C THR A 4 -21.33 11.48 13.99
N SER A 5 -22.36 12.07 14.58
CA SER A 5 -22.68 13.50 14.38
C SER A 5 -21.49 14.41 14.71
N VAL A 6 -20.71 14.05 15.72
CA VAL A 6 -19.46 14.74 16.08
C VAL A 6 -18.40 14.57 14.99
N GLY A 7 -18.26 13.38 14.42
CA GLY A 7 -17.32 13.13 13.31
C GLY A 7 -17.67 13.95 12.07
N LYS A 8 -18.95 14.04 11.72
CA LYS A 8 -19.42 14.88 10.61
C LYS A 8 -19.12 16.36 10.84
N LYS A 9 -19.38 16.88 12.06
CA LYS A 9 -19.05 18.27 12.40
C LYS A 9 -17.54 18.56 12.32
N ARG A 10 -16.70 17.62 12.76
CA ARG A 10 -15.24 17.76 12.70
C ARG A 10 -14.68 17.68 11.29
N ALA A 11 -15.34 16.97 10.39
CA ALA A 11 -14.91 16.85 9.00
C ALA A 11 -15.02 18.17 8.23
N LYS A 12 -15.81 19.14 8.69
CA LYS A 12 -15.99 20.46 8.03
C LYS A 12 -16.18 20.31 6.51
N HIS A 13 -15.20 20.80 5.73
CA HIS A 13 -15.24 20.75 4.27
C HIS A 13 -14.99 19.35 3.66
N ALA A 14 -14.59 18.37 4.46
CA ALA A 14 -14.34 16.99 4.02
C ALA A 14 -15.55 16.05 4.26
N GLN A 15 -16.75 16.58 4.44
CA GLN A 15 -17.96 15.76 4.66
C GLN A 15 -18.25 14.83 3.47
N SER A 16 -18.04 15.32 2.24
CA SER A 16 -18.23 14.54 1.02
C SER A 16 -17.36 13.26 0.99
N ILE A 17 -16.14 13.32 1.54
CA ILE A 17 -15.23 12.16 1.66
C ILE A 17 -15.85 11.12 2.62
N LEU A 18 -16.44 11.56 3.73
CA LEU A 18 -17.10 10.65 4.68
C LEU A 18 -18.38 10.04 4.10
N GLU A 19 -19.08 10.76 3.25
CA GLU A 19 -20.32 10.31 2.62
C GLU A 19 -20.06 9.33 1.48
N SER A 20 -18.98 9.53 0.72
CA SER A 20 -18.58 8.67 -0.40
C SER A 20 -17.86 7.38 0.02
N LYS A 21 -17.67 7.14 1.32
CA LYS A 21 -17.01 5.94 1.82
C LYS A 21 -17.73 4.66 1.40
N THR A 22 -16.97 3.65 1.05
CA THR A 22 -17.46 2.30 0.80
C THR A 22 -17.06 1.37 1.95
N HIS A 23 -17.94 0.45 2.32
CA HIS A 23 -17.67 -0.57 3.32
C HIS A 23 -17.41 -1.92 2.66
N TYR A 24 -16.31 -2.53 3.00
CA TYR A 24 -15.95 -3.88 2.57
C TYR A 24 -15.90 -4.82 3.78
N LYS A 25 -16.23 -6.08 3.57
CA LYS A 25 -16.16 -7.11 4.61
C LYS A 25 -14.73 -7.58 4.85
N THR A 26 -13.89 -7.55 3.83
CA THR A 26 -12.50 -7.99 3.87
C THR A 26 -11.58 -6.96 3.22
N LEU A 27 -10.30 -7.00 3.60
CA LEU A 27 -9.29 -6.16 2.98
C LEU A 27 -9.13 -6.48 1.49
N GLU A 28 -9.09 -7.76 1.13
CA GLU A 28 -8.98 -8.22 -0.26
C GLU A 28 -10.08 -7.62 -1.14
N GLY A 29 -11.32 -7.63 -0.64
CA GLY A 29 -12.44 -7.02 -1.36
C GLY A 29 -12.27 -5.53 -1.60
N SER A 30 -11.61 -4.83 -0.68
CA SER A 30 -11.34 -3.39 -0.83
C SER A 30 -10.18 -3.07 -1.78
N LEU A 31 -9.31 -4.05 -2.04
CA LEU A 31 -8.15 -3.88 -2.91
C LEU A 31 -8.43 -4.26 -4.37
N GLY A 32 -9.56 -4.91 -4.64
CA GLY A 32 -9.84 -5.58 -5.93
C GLY A 32 -9.89 -4.64 -7.14
N ASP A 33 -10.33 -3.40 -6.95
CA ASP A 33 -10.43 -2.38 -8.00
C ASP A 33 -9.25 -1.38 -8.01
N LEU A 34 -8.26 -1.60 -7.15
CA LEU A 34 -7.06 -0.77 -7.10
C LEU A 34 -5.99 -1.25 -8.08
N SER A 35 -5.47 -0.33 -8.85
CA SER A 35 -4.27 -0.58 -9.66
C SER A 35 -3.06 -0.86 -8.77
N ILE A 36 -2.92 -0.12 -7.69
CA ILE A 36 -1.83 -0.27 -6.72
C ILE A 36 -2.37 -0.09 -5.30
N SER A 37 -1.95 -0.97 -4.41
CA SER A 37 -2.21 -0.91 -2.98
C SER A 37 -0.91 -0.71 -2.20
N VAL A 38 -0.90 0.23 -1.26
CA VAL A 38 0.26 0.57 -0.43
C VAL A 38 -0.08 0.33 1.04
N GLY A 39 0.55 -0.64 1.66
CA GLY A 39 0.39 -0.91 3.10
C GLY A 39 1.33 -0.06 3.94
N THR A 40 0.83 0.45 5.07
CA THR A 40 1.62 1.25 6.02
C THR A 40 2.12 0.42 7.19
N SER A 41 3.34 0.66 7.66
CA SER A 41 3.88 0.03 8.87
C SER A 41 4.81 0.97 9.62
N GLY A 42 4.68 1.02 10.94
CA GLY A 42 5.62 1.74 11.82
C GLY A 42 6.86 0.91 12.18
N LYS A 43 6.82 -0.40 11.99
CA LYS A 43 7.94 -1.28 12.35
C LYS A 43 8.93 -1.39 11.20
N ARG A 44 10.16 -0.97 11.46
CA ARG A 44 11.34 -1.26 10.65
C ARG A 44 12.04 -2.47 11.28
N GLU A 45 11.58 -3.66 11.03
CA GLU A 45 12.36 -4.82 11.45
C GLU A 45 13.57 -4.95 10.51
N LEU A 46 14.74 -4.64 11.03
CA LEU A 46 16.04 -4.88 10.41
C LEU A 46 16.49 -6.30 10.84
N GLY A 47 16.16 -7.32 10.06
CA GLY A 47 16.58 -8.68 10.34
C GLY A 47 16.51 -9.57 9.10
N GLU A 48 17.19 -10.72 9.12
CA GLU A 48 17.23 -11.66 7.98
C GLU A 48 15.85 -12.12 7.49
N LYS A 49 14.84 -12.10 8.38
CA LYS A 49 13.43 -12.38 8.04
C LYS A 49 12.74 -11.23 7.29
N THR A 50 13.40 -10.09 7.15
CA THR A 50 12.88 -8.86 6.53
C THR A 50 13.41 -8.58 5.14
N ALA A 51 14.22 -9.46 4.56
CA ALA A 51 14.73 -9.34 3.18
C ALA A 51 13.60 -9.09 2.14
N HIS A 52 12.36 -9.43 2.50
CA HIS A 52 11.17 -9.23 1.67
C HIS A 52 10.42 -7.91 1.92
N ARG A 53 10.84 -7.10 2.91
CA ARG A 53 10.16 -5.86 3.29
C ARG A 53 10.99 -4.64 2.94
N HIS A 54 11.02 -4.30 1.68
CA HIS A 54 11.51 -2.98 1.30
C HIS A 54 10.41 -1.95 1.52
N PHE A 55 10.58 -1.12 2.53
CA PHE A 55 9.71 0.01 2.77
C PHE A 55 10.15 1.20 1.93
N LEU A 56 9.18 1.84 1.31
CA LEU A 56 9.37 3.16 0.71
C LEU A 56 9.21 4.23 1.78
N LEU A 57 9.83 5.37 1.55
CA LEU A 57 9.54 6.58 2.31
C LEU A 57 8.31 7.29 1.72
N PRO A 58 7.56 8.09 2.50
CA PRO A 58 6.38 8.79 1.99
C PRO A 58 6.66 9.65 0.75
N ASN A 59 7.80 10.31 0.69
CA ASN A 59 8.22 11.14 -0.44
C ASN A 59 8.66 10.35 -1.69
N GLU A 60 8.85 9.04 -1.58
CA GLU A 60 9.19 8.18 -2.71
C GLU A 60 7.95 7.65 -3.42
N LEU A 61 6.79 7.59 -2.71
CA LEU A 61 5.56 7.04 -3.26
C LEU A 61 5.12 7.76 -4.53
N PRO A 62 4.94 9.09 -4.54
CA PRO A 62 4.45 9.79 -5.72
C PRO A 62 5.41 9.71 -6.91
N LYS A 63 6.73 9.64 -6.65
CA LYS A 63 7.76 9.52 -7.70
C LYS A 63 7.70 8.17 -8.43
N ARG A 64 7.13 7.17 -7.80
CA ARG A 64 6.96 5.83 -8.37
C ARG A 64 5.71 5.70 -9.23
N PHE A 65 4.80 6.65 -9.13
CA PHE A 65 3.51 6.59 -9.80
C PHE A 65 3.32 7.82 -10.66
N SER A 66 3.15 7.64 -11.96
CA SER A 66 2.58 8.67 -12.80
C SER A 66 1.09 8.82 -12.45
N VAL A 67 0.56 10.03 -12.60
CA VAL A 67 -0.84 10.37 -12.34
C VAL A 67 -1.82 9.45 -13.11
N ASP A 68 -1.36 8.84 -14.19
CA ASP A 68 -2.15 8.00 -15.09
C ASP A 68 -2.23 6.51 -14.72
N ARG A 69 -1.63 6.08 -13.60
CA ARG A 69 -1.59 4.65 -13.25
C ARG A 69 -2.89 4.06 -12.71
N GLY A 70 -3.99 4.79 -12.73
CA GLY A 70 -5.29 4.33 -12.23
C GLY A 70 -5.48 4.61 -10.72
N ARG A 71 -6.33 3.82 -10.06
CA ARG A 71 -6.66 4.03 -8.64
C ARG A 71 -5.57 3.48 -7.74
N ILE A 72 -5.04 4.32 -6.88
CA ILE A 72 -4.05 3.97 -5.87
C ILE A 72 -4.71 4.04 -4.50
N GLY A 73 -4.55 3.00 -3.70
CA GLY A 73 -5.06 2.95 -2.32
C GLY A 73 -3.93 2.85 -1.31
N VAL A 74 -3.99 3.66 -0.26
CA VAL A 74 -3.10 3.53 0.90
C VAL A 74 -3.88 2.88 2.03
N VAL A 75 -3.34 1.80 2.57
CA VAL A 75 -3.97 0.98 3.61
C VAL A 75 -3.31 1.30 4.95
N PHE A 76 -4.13 1.73 5.90
CA PHE A 76 -3.72 1.98 7.27
C PHE A 76 -4.34 0.93 8.18
N GLY A 77 -3.56 0.43 9.13
CA GLY A 77 -4.06 -0.47 10.15
C GLY A 77 -4.72 0.27 11.32
N PRO A 78 -5.40 -0.47 12.22
CA PRO A 78 -5.98 0.09 13.44
C PRO A 78 -4.90 0.65 14.36
N GLU A 79 -5.27 1.65 15.17
CA GLU A 79 -4.40 2.22 16.19
C GLU A 79 -3.86 1.16 17.15
N GLY A 80 -2.61 1.26 17.50
CA GLY A 80 -1.90 0.37 18.43
C GLY A 80 -1.34 -0.91 17.79
N LYS A 81 -2.07 -1.60 16.92
CA LYS A 81 -1.63 -2.87 16.30
C LYS A 81 -1.04 -2.69 14.90
N GLY A 82 -1.52 -1.70 14.16
CA GLY A 82 -1.18 -1.54 12.75
C GLY A 82 -1.75 -2.67 11.88
N LEU A 83 -1.21 -2.81 10.68
CA LEU A 83 -1.54 -3.93 9.78
C LEU A 83 -0.83 -5.21 10.21
N LEU A 84 -1.55 -6.32 10.15
CA LEU A 84 -0.99 -7.65 10.35
C LEU A 84 -0.07 -8.03 9.18
N ASN A 85 0.84 -8.97 9.41
CA ASN A 85 1.75 -9.46 8.37
C ASN A 85 1.03 -10.01 7.14
N GLU A 86 -0.11 -10.64 7.35
CA GLU A 86 -0.96 -11.18 6.29
C GLU A 86 -1.58 -10.05 5.47
N GLU A 87 -2.05 -8.99 6.13
CA GLU A 87 -2.60 -7.80 5.48
C GLU A 87 -1.52 -7.02 4.70
N LEU A 88 -0.31 -6.90 5.26
CA LEU A 88 0.83 -6.29 4.56
C LEU A 88 1.24 -7.06 3.30
N ARG A 89 1.04 -8.37 3.27
CA ARG A 89 1.32 -9.21 2.08
C ARG A 89 0.32 -8.98 0.96
N LEU A 90 -0.91 -8.63 1.27
CA LEU A 90 -1.93 -8.31 0.26
C LEU A 90 -1.62 -7.00 -0.47
N CYS A 91 -0.84 -6.12 0.15
CA CYS A 91 -0.43 -4.86 -0.46
C CYS A 91 0.70 -5.05 -1.46
N ASP A 92 0.67 -4.28 -2.55
CA ASP A 92 1.69 -4.32 -3.60
C ASP A 92 3.00 -3.69 -3.16
N LEU A 93 2.91 -2.60 -2.38
CA LEU A 93 4.04 -1.85 -1.85
C LEU A 93 3.86 -1.62 -0.36
N LEU A 94 4.96 -1.34 0.31
CA LEU A 94 4.94 -0.98 1.72
C LEU A 94 5.60 0.39 1.91
N VAL A 95 5.04 1.20 2.80
CA VAL A 95 5.56 2.50 3.18
C VAL A 95 5.75 2.58 4.69
N THR A 96 6.83 3.22 5.11
CA THR A 96 7.07 3.54 6.51
C THR A 96 7.38 5.01 6.66
N ILE A 97 6.80 5.65 7.67
CA ILE A 97 7.15 7.01 8.06
C ILE A 97 8.34 6.91 9.03
N PRO A 98 9.48 7.53 8.73
CA PRO A 98 10.62 7.56 9.65
C PRO A 98 10.23 8.25 10.95
N THR A 99 10.38 7.54 12.07
CA THR A 99 10.19 8.04 13.43
C THR A 99 11.40 7.66 14.27
N TRP A 100 11.43 8.13 15.51
CA TRP A 100 12.47 7.75 16.44
C TRP A 100 12.40 6.25 16.78
N GLU A 101 13.53 5.56 16.72
CA GLU A 101 13.61 4.09 16.91
C GLU A 101 13.07 3.63 18.27
N GLY A 102 13.23 4.44 19.31
CA GLY A 102 12.70 4.13 20.65
C GLY A 102 11.18 4.20 20.75
N TYR A 103 10.49 4.86 19.80
CA TYR A 103 9.03 4.92 19.72
C TYR A 103 8.58 5.02 18.25
N PRO A 104 8.55 3.91 17.53
CA PRO A 104 8.27 3.91 16.09
C PRO A 104 6.78 4.05 15.76
N ILE A 105 5.90 4.11 16.74
CA ILE A 105 4.45 4.17 16.56
C ILE A 105 4.00 5.62 16.45
N MET A 106 3.20 5.91 15.44
CA MET A 106 2.58 7.22 15.22
C MET A 106 1.05 7.11 15.33
N ASN A 107 0.42 8.15 15.85
CA ASN A 107 -1.03 8.26 15.81
C ASN A 107 -1.54 8.17 14.37
N LEU A 108 -2.62 7.43 14.16
CA LEU A 108 -3.17 7.13 12.83
C LEU A 108 -3.47 8.42 12.03
N SER A 109 -4.08 9.41 12.65
CA SER A 109 -4.42 10.66 11.95
C SER A 109 -3.18 11.43 11.51
N HIS A 110 -2.10 11.40 12.29
CA HIS A 110 -0.82 12.00 11.91
C HIS A 110 -0.15 11.24 10.76
N ALA A 111 -0.18 9.91 10.79
CA ALA A 111 0.33 9.09 9.69
C ALA A 111 -0.40 9.37 8.38
N VAL A 112 -1.74 9.44 8.41
CA VAL A 112 -2.55 9.82 7.25
C VAL A 112 -2.17 11.20 6.73
N SER A 113 -2.06 12.19 7.64
CA SER A 113 -1.72 13.57 7.27
C SER A 113 -0.35 13.68 6.60
N ILE A 114 0.66 12.99 7.12
CA ILE A 114 2.02 13.01 6.55
C ILE A 114 2.02 12.40 5.15
N ILE A 115 1.40 11.24 4.96
CA ILE A 115 1.35 10.59 3.65
C ILE A 115 0.59 11.44 2.64
N CYS A 116 -0.55 12.01 3.02
CA CYS A 116 -1.32 12.89 2.15
C CYS A 116 -0.55 14.17 1.80
N TYR A 117 0.18 14.75 2.77
CA TYR A 117 1.00 15.94 2.54
C TYR A 117 2.14 15.66 1.56
N GLU A 118 2.91 14.60 1.78
CA GLU A 118 3.98 14.20 0.86
C GLU A 118 3.47 13.91 -0.55
N TRP A 119 2.28 13.33 -0.64
CA TRP A 119 1.64 13.09 -1.92
C TRP A 119 1.26 14.41 -2.62
N TYR A 120 0.67 15.33 -1.87
CA TYR A 120 0.22 16.62 -2.39
C TYR A 120 1.37 17.45 -2.95
N ILE A 121 2.45 17.63 -2.18
CA ILE A 121 3.60 18.43 -2.61
C ILE A 121 4.33 17.85 -3.83
N GLN A 122 4.33 16.52 -3.96
CA GLN A 122 4.99 15.87 -5.09
C GLN A 122 4.14 15.89 -6.36
N LEU A 123 2.81 15.89 -6.25
CA LEU A 123 1.92 16.02 -7.40
C LEU A 123 2.09 17.37 -8.10
N GLU A 124 2.21 18.44 -7.34
CA GLU A 124 2.48 19.79 -7.90
C GLU A 124 3.82 19.85 -8.65
N SER A 125 4.82 19.10 -8.16
CA SER A 125 6.16 19.04 -8.78
C SER A 125 6.22 18.12 -10.00
N SER A 126 5.23 17.23 -10.19
CA SER A 126 5.28 16.12 -11.16
C SER A 126 4.54 16.40 -12.47
N SER A 127 4.11 17.62 -12.74
CA SER A 127 3.33 17.99 -13.95
C SER A 127 4.00 17.67 -15.30
N HIS A 128 5.19 17.07 -15.30
CA HIS A 128 6.00 16.78 -16.49
C HIS A 128 6.32 15.29 -16.75
N LEU A 129 5.78 14.36 -15.97
CA LEU A 129 6.03 12.94 -16.22
C LEU A 129 4.95 12.34 -17.13
N THR A 130 5.22 12.41 -18.42
CA THR A 130 4.41 11.80 -19.49
C THR A 130 4.76 10.32 -19.68
N GLY A 131 3.76 9.45 -19.78
CA GLY A 131 3.88 8.25 -20.61
C GLY A 131 3.82 6.87 -19.96
N ASP A 132 3.49 6.73 -18.68
CA ASP A 132 3.31 5.39 -18.11
C ASP A 132 1.87 4.87 -18.27
N ARG A 133 1.73 3.66 -18.84
CA ARG A 133 0.44 2.99 -19.00
C ARG A 133 -0.22 2.73 -17.66
N LYS A 134 -1.54 2.92 -17.58
CA LYS A 134 -2.36 2.52 -16.41
C LYS A 134 -2.17 1.02 -16.15
N LEU A 135 -1.93 0.66 -14.90
CA LEU A 135 -1.88 -0.73 -14.50
C LEU A 135 -3.33 -1.23 -14.35
N ASP A 136 -3.73 -2.14 -15.23
CA ASP A 136 -5.06 -2.75 -15.20
C ASP A 136 -5.18 -3.69 -13.98
N PRO A 137 -6.17 -3.49 -13.07
CA PRO A 137 -6.39 -4.36 -11.94
C PRO A 137 -6.64 -5.82 -12.32
N ASN A 138 -7.32 -6.08 -13.44
CA ASN A 138 -7.57 -7.44 -13.92
C ASN A 138 -6.28 -8.12 -14.37
N LEU A 139 -5.42 -7.39 -15.09
CA LEU A 139 -4.12 -7.89 -15.49
C LEU A 139 -3.25 -8.20 -14.27
N LYS A 140 -3.27 -7.34 -13.25
CA LYS A 140 -2.58 -7.57 -11.97
C LYS A 140 -3.10 -8.84 -11.28
N ALA A 141 -4.41 -9.03 -11.21
CA ALA A 141 -5.02 -10.21 -10.60
C ALA A 141 -4.62 -11.50 -11.34
N ARG A 142 -4.68 -11.48 -12.67
CA ARG A 142 -4.22 -12.62 -13.51
C ARG A 142 -2.75 -12.94 -13.30
N PHE A 143 -1.90 -11.91 -13.27
CA PHE A 143 -0.48 -12.10 -13.02
C PHE A 143 -0.23 -12.80 -11.67
N ARG A 144 -0.88 -12.35 -10.59
CA ARG A 144 -0.78 -12.97 -9.27
C ARG A 144 -1.22 -14.43 -9.28
N GLN A 145 -2.32 -14.75 -9.99
CA GLN A 145 -2.80 -16.12 -10.12
C GLN A 145 -1.79 -17.02 -10.86
N GLU A 146 -1.20 -16.54 -11.96
CA GLU A 146 -0.20 -17.31 -12.69
C GLU A 146 1.10 -17.50 -11.90
N VAL A 147 1.53 -16.49 -11.13
CA VAL A 147 2.69 -16.63 -10.22
C VAL A 147 2.40 -17.70 -9.17
N ALA A 148 1.24 -17.66 -8.51
CA ALA A 148 0.85 -18.67 -7.53
C ALA A 148 0.82 -20.08 -8.14
N ARG A 149 0.26 -20.22 -9.35
CA ARG A 149 0.22 -21.48 -10.10
C ARG A 149 1.62 -22.01 -10.44
N LEU A 150 2.51 -21.14 -10.92
CA LEU A 150 3.88 -21.52 -11.22
C LEU A 150 4.61 -21.98 -9.95
N VAL A 151 4.51 -21.21 -8.88
CA VAL A 151 5.19 -21.50 -7.62
C VAL A 151 4.67 -22.79 -6.97
N SER A 152 3.37 -23.08 -7.07
CA SER A 152 2.78 -24.32 -6.53
C SER A 152 3.41 -25.58 -7.14
N ASN A 153 3.80 -25.53 -8.40
CA ASN A 153 4.41 -26.66 -9.13
C ASN A 153 5.91 -26.84 -8.86
N ILE A 154 6.55 -25.92 -8.13
CA ILE A 154 7.98 -26.04 -7.80
C ILE A 154 8.13 -26.99 -6.58
N PRO A 155 9.04 -27.98 -6.62
CA PRO A 155 9.24 -28.92 -5.51
C PRO A 155 10.07 -28.28 -4.38
N LEU A 156 9.48 -27.29 -3.70
CA LEU A 156 10.06 -26.57 -2.58
C LEU A 156 9.17 -26.61 -1.34
N GLN A 157 9.76 -26.34 -0.20
CA GLN A 157 9.03 -26.21 1.06
C GLN A 157 8.09 -24.97 1.00
N GLU A 158 6.93 -25.06 1.63
CA GLU A 158 5.86 -24.05 1.54
C GLU A 158 6.33 -22.63 1.92
N HIS A 159 7.18 -22.48 2.94
CA HIS A 159 7.71 -21.17 3.31
C HIS A 159 8.58 -20.55 2.21
N LYS A 160 9.32 -21.37 1.45
CA LYS A 160 10.13 -20.91 0.29
C LYS A 160 9.24 -20.55 -0.89
N LYS A 161 8.22 -21.34 -1.16
CA LYS A 161 7.21 -21.03 -2.18
C LYS A 161 6.59 -19.67 -1.93
N LYS A 162 6.10 -19.43 -0.71
CA LYS A 162 5.50 -18.15 -0.31
C LYS A 162 6.47 -16.97 -0.46
N SER A 163 7.74 -17.17 -0.13
CA SER A 163 8.78 -16.14 -0.30
C SER A 163 9.03 -15.80 -1.79
N ILE A 164 9.04 -16.80 -2.67
CA ILE A 164 9.20 -16.59 -4.12
C ILE A 164 8.00 -15.84 -4.68
N GLU A 165 6.77 -16.26 -4.30
CA GLU A 165 5.54 -15.61 -4.72
C GLU A 165 5.50 -14.13 -4.32
N ASP A 166 5.78 -13.83 -3.04
CA ASP A 166 5.87 -12.45 -2.53
C ASP A 166 6.91 -11.63 -3.30
N THR A 167 8.06 -12.22 -3.62
CA THR A 167 9.14 -11.56 -4.35
C THR A 167 8.75 -11.26 -5.79
N MET A 168 8.20 -12.22 -6.52
CA MET A 168 7.77 -12.07 -7.92
C MET A 168 6.65 -11.02 -8.04
N ASN A 169 5.66 -11.07 -7.15
CA ASN A 169 4.58 -10.09 -7.14
C ASN A 169 5.10 -8.66 -6.92
N ARG A 170 6.15 -8.49 -6.11
CA ARG A 170 6.75 -7.17 -5.86
C ARG A 170 7.64 -6.68 -6.99
N ILE A 171 8.43 -7.54 -7.62
CA ILE A 171 9.32 -7.16 -8.73
C ILE A 171 8.52 -6.56 -9.87
N VAL A 172 7.43 -7.20 -10.28
CA VAL A 172 6.62 -6.73 -11.42
C VAL A 172 5.94 -5.39 -11.12
N LEU A 173 5.48 -5.19 -9.88
CA LEU A 173 4.80 -3.95 -9.49
C LEU A 173 5.75 -2.78 -9.28
N ARG A 174 7.02 -3.06 -8.96
CA ARG A 174 8.06 -2.03 -8.80
C ARG A 174 8.68 -1.57 -10.11
N GLY A 175 8.52 -2.35 -11.16
CA GLY A 175 9.35 -2.25 -12.35
C GLY A 175 10.76 -2.79 -12.08
N LEU A 176 11.40 -3.36 -13.09
CA LEU A 176 12.81 -3.69 -13.02
C LEU A 176 13.60 -2.38 -12.87
N PRO A 177 14.57 -2.31 -11.96
CA PRO A 177 15.47 -1.16 -11.92
C PRO A 177 16.11 -1.02 -13.30
N LYS A 178 16.11 0.22 -13.81
CA LYS A 178 16.85 0.56 -15.03
C LYS A 178 18.32 0.41 -14.77
#